data_43662b54fcd005bb4631c94186637201
#
_entry.id   43662b54fcd005bb4631c94186637201
#
_cell.length_a   1.000
_cell.length_b   1.000
_cell.length_c   1.000
_cell.angle_alpha   90.00
_cell.angle_beta   90.00
_cell.angle_gamma   90.00
#
_symmetry.space_group_name_H-M   'P 1'
#
loop_
_entity.id
_entity.type
_entity.pdbx_description
1 polymer ?
#
loop_
_entity_poly.entity_id
_entity_poly.type
_entity_poly.pdbx_seq_one_letter_code
_entity_poly.pdbx_strand_id
1 'polypeptide(L)'
;MDMSKNKGSMAMMMKHDNALPTDLKMAKNPKFKVNSMVKIKANHMPGMKGAMAKVTGAYDTNLYEINYKPTNGGKEVKNHKYVVKSELTADNNKGLKKGSKVTVKADHMDGMKGAKGKVVKCISGPAYAVTFTPTTGGQEYVNHLWLSQKELEKA
;
A
#
# COMPACT_ATOMS: atom_id res chain seq x y z
N MET A 1 28.50 -5.00 -8.92
CA MET A 1 27.30 -5.59 -8.37
C MET A 1 26.45 -6.18 -9.48
N ASP A 2 25.98 -7.34 -9.24
CA ASP A 2 25.15 -8.01 -10.23
C ASP A 2 23.69 -7.69 -9.97
N MET A 3 23.12 -6.87 -10.81
CA MET A 3 21.71 -6.52 -10.71
C MET A 3 20.80 -7.69 -10.97
N SER A 4 21.28 -8.68 -11.72
CA SER A 4 20.44 -9.82 -12.05
C SER A 4 20.07 -10.65 -10.84
N LYS A 5 20.88 -10.64 -9.79
CA LYS A 5 20.57 -11.35 -8.57
C LYS A 5 19.28 -10.87 -7.92
N ASN A 6 18.94 -9.62 -8.16
CA ASN A 6 17.83 -8.99 -7.47
C ASN A 6 16.59 -8.88 -8.34
N LYS A 7 16.60 -9.42 -9.52
CA LYS A 7 15.46 -9.25 -10.42
C LYS A 7 14.16 -9.77 -9.84
N GLY A 8 14.20 -10.95 -9.23
CA GLY A 8 13.01 -11.49 -8.60
C GLY A 8 12.54 -10.64 -7.43
N SER A 9 13.51 -10.13 -6.65
CA SER A 9 13.21 -9.24 -5.54
C SER A 9 12.72 -7.89 -6.03
N MET A 10 13.29 -7.41 -7.14
CA MET A 10 12.90 -6.10 -7.66
C MET A 10 11.46 -6.04 -8.10
N ALA A 11 10.91 -7.17 -8.57
CA ALA A 11 9.49 -7.22 -8.91
C ALA A 11 8.60 -6.97 -7.68
N MET A 12 9.16 -7.20 -6.49
CA MET A 12 8.45 -7.02 -5.23
C MET A 12 8.85 -5.75 -4.50
N MET A 13 9.77 -4.97 -5.05
CA MET A 13 10.23 -3.78 -4.36
C MET A 13 9.21 -2.67 -4.42
N MET A 14 8.96 -2.07 -3.27
CA MET A 14 8.09 -0.92 -3.15
C MET A 14 8.83 0.34 -3.63
N LYS A 15 8.08 1.25 -4.21
CA LYS A 15 8.64 2.55 -4.58
C LYS A 15 8.98 3.36 -3.35
N HIS A 16 10.09 4.07 -3.39
CA HIS A 16 10.54 4.92 -2.29
C HIS A 16 9.92 6.31 -2.32
N ASP A 17 9.30 6.69 -3.40
CA ASP A 17 8.75 8.04 -3.54
C ASP A 17 7.43 7.97 -4.31
N ASN A 18 6.34 8.15 -3.60
CA ASN A 18 5.01 8.19 -4.20
C ASN A 18 4.43 9.58 -4.09
N ALA A 19 3.66 9.97 -5.09
CA ALA A 19 2.84 11.17 -5.00
C ALA A 19 1.59 10.84 -4.21
N LEU A 20 1.10 11.79 -3.42
CA LEU A 20 -0.18 11.62 -2.74
C LEU A 20 -1.30 11.71 -3.76
N PRO A 21 -2.35 10.89 -3.63
CA PRO A 21 -3.48 10.98 -4.54
C PRO A 21 -4.20 12.32 -4.41
N THR A 22 -4.73 12.80 -5.51
CA THR A 22 -5.47 14.06 -5.55
C THR A 22 -6.96 13.84 -5.74
N ASP A 23 -7.38 12.61 -5.98
CA ASP A 23 -8.77 12.26 -6.30
C ASP A 23 -9.51 11.60 -5.13
N LEU A 24 -8.90 11.54 -3.95
CA LEU A 24 -9.51 10.94 -2.78
C LEU A 24 -9.96 12.01 -1.80
N LYS A 25 -11.06 11.74 -1.14
CA LYS A 25 -11.58 12.61 -0.09
C LYS A 25 -10.73 12.46 1.17
N MET A 26 -10.31 13.59 1.74
CA MET A 26 -9.56 13.57 2.99
C MET A 26 -10.47 13.19 4.15
N ALA A 27 -9.92 12.40 5.08
CA ALA A 27 -10.64 12.06 6.30
C ALA A 27 -10.82 13.33 7.14
N LYS A 28 -12.03 13.51 7.70
CA LYS A 28 -12.33 14.72 8.47
C LYS A 28 -11.70 14.73 9.85
N ASN A 29 -11.77 13.61 10.56
CA ASN A 29 -11.25 13.48 11.91
C ASN A 29 -10.47 12.19 12.07
N PRO A 30 -9.35 12.04 11.36
CA PRO A 30 -8.58 10.81 11.51
C PRO A 30 -7.98 10.71 12.90
N LYS A 31 -7.87 9.49 13.40
CA LYS A 31 -7.22 9.25 14.70
C LYS A 31 -5.79 9.79 14.71
N PHE A 32 -5.09 9.66 13.59
CA PHE A 32 -3.72 10.17 13.43
C PHE A 32 -3.76 11.29 12.41
N LYS A 33 -3.50 12.50 12.86
CA LYS A 33 -3.61 13.67 11.98
C LYS A 33 -2.39 13.80 11.07
N VAL A 34 -2.61 14.42 9.91
CA VAL A 34 -1.51 14.74 9.00
C VAL A 34 -0.47 15.57 9.75
N ASN A 35 0.79 15.26 9.53
CA ASN A 35 1.99 15.83 10.17
C ASN A 35 2.26 15.30 11.58
N SER A 36 1.42 14.42 12.12
CA SER A 36 1.72 13.81 13.41
C SER A 36 2.70 12.65 13.24
N MET A 37 3.43 12.35 14.30
CA MET A 37 4.36 11.22 14.32
C MET A 37 3.66 10.01 14.89
N VAL A 38 3.89 8.86 14.28
CA VAL A 38 3.31 7.59 14.69
C VAL A 38 4.39 6.52 14.65
N LYS A 39 4.10 5.40 15.29
CA LYS A 39 4.95 4.22 15.21
C LYS A 39 4.21 3.17 14.41
N ILE A 40 4.91 2.52 13.48
CA ILE A 40 4.29 1.51 12.63
C ILE A 40 4.31 0.17 13.33
N LYS A 41 3.14 -0.49 13.41
CA LYS A 41 3.00 -1.83 13.95
C LYS A 41 2.96 -2.88 12.85
N ALA A 42 2.68 -2.46 11.61
CA ALA A 42 2.62 -3.36 10.47
C ALA A 42 4.00 -3.85 10.08
N ASN A 43 4.03 -4.98 9.42
CA ASN A 43 5.27 -5.57 8.94
C ASN A 43 5.10 -6.04 7.49
N HIS A 44 4.68 -5.13 6.60
CA HIS A 44 4.46 -5.45 5.19
C HIS A 44 5.77 -5.64 4.44
N MET A 45 6.86 -5.11 4.98
CA MET A 45 8.18 -5.21 4.38
C MET A 45 9.24 -5.15 5.48
N PRO A 46 10.47 -5.63 5.20
CA PRO A 46 11.55 -5.55 6.18
C PRO A 46 11.81 -4.11 6.62
N GLY A 47 12.00 -3.91 7.92
CA GLY A 47 12.31 -2.60 8.47
C GLY A 47 11.11 -1.70 8.72
N MET A 48 9.91 -2.17 8.44
CA MET A 48 8.70 -1.36 8.66
C MET A 48 8.24 -1.40 10.11
N LYS A 49 8.16 -2.60 10.70
CA LYS A 49 7.67 -2.74 12.06
C LYS A 49 8.56 -2.02 13.06
N GLY A 50 7.97 -1.16 13.85
CA GLY A 50 8.68 -0.37 14.84
C GLY A 50 9.26 0.93 14.30
N ALA A 51 9.16 1.19 13.01
CA ALA A 51 9.67 2.42 12.44
C ALA A 51 8.83 3.62 12.89
N MET A 52 9.50 4.74 13.13
CA MET A 52 8.82 6.00 13.37
C MET A 52 8.44 6.61 12.03
N ALA A 53 7.25 7.12 11.94
CA ALA A 53 6.72 7.63 10.68
C ALA A 53 5.98 8.94 10.89
N LYS A 54 5.96 9.73 9.84
CA LYS A 54 5.15 10.94 9.80
C LYS A 54 3.93 10.67 8.91
N VAL A 55 2.75 10.97 9.44
CA VAL A 55 1.53 10.85 8.64
C VAL A 55 1.52 11.97 7.60
N THR A 56 1.50 11.59 6.33
CA THR A 56 1.48 12.57 5.23
C THR A 56 0.13 12.65 4.56
N GLY A 57 -0.75 11.67 4.79
CA GLY A 57 -2.11 11.71 4.27
C GLY A 57 -3.03 10.79 5.06
N ALA A 58 -4.30 11.19 5.13
CA ALA A 58 -5.34 10.38 5.74
C ALA A 58 -6.59 10.58 4.90
N TYR A 59 -7.13 9.50 4.34
CA TYR A 59 -8.18 9.57 3.34
C TYR A 59 -9.39 8.74 3.73
N ASP A 60 -10.56 9.26 3.40
CA ASP A 60 -11.84 8.61 3.67
C ASP A 60 -12.13 7.59 2.57
N THR A 61 -11.47 6.47 2.64
CA THR A 61 -11.65 5.38 1.69
C THR A 61 -11.32 4.05 2.39
N ASN A 62 -11.88 2.97 1.89
CA ASN A 62 -11.60 1.64 2.41
C ASN A 62 -10.31 1.09 1.80
N LEU A 63 -9.71 0.14 2.51
CA LEU A 63 -8.50 -0.55 2.05
C LEU A 63 -8.86 -1.96 1.61
N TYR A 64 -8.18 -2.42 0.57
CA TYR A 64 -8.39 -3.76 0.03
C TYR A 64 -7.10 -4.53 0.05
N GLU A 65 -7.17 -5.74 0.59
CA GLU A 65 -6.07 -6.70 0.48
C GLU A 65 -6.35 -7.54 -0.76
N ILE A 66 -5.35 -7.68 -1.62
CA ILE A 66 -5.52 -8.35 -2.91
C ILE A 66 -4.44 -9.38 -3.16
N ASN A 67 -4.79 -10.39 -3.97
CA ASN A 67 -3.80 -11.22 -4.66
C ASN A 67 -3.76 -10.73 -6.08
N TYR A 68 -2.58 -10.67 -6.70
CA TYR A 68 -2.48 -10.29 -8.10
C TYR A 68 -1.29 -10.98 -8.75
N LYS A 69 -1.38 -11.11 -10.07
CA LYS A 69 -0.28 -11.68 -10.85
C LYS A 69 0.48 -10.54 -11.54
N PRO A 70 1.75 -10.33 -11.18
CA PRO A 70 2.52 -9.24 -11.76
C PRO A 70 2.59 -9.31 -13.29
N THR A 71 2.54 -8.14 -13.93
CA THR A 71 2.61 -8.06 -15.39
C THR A 71 3.99 -8.38 -15.92
N ASN A 72 5.01 -8.35 -15.07
CA ASN A 72 6.39 -8.62 -15.47
C ASN A 72 6.77 -10.10 -15.41
N GLY A 73 5.80 -10.98 -15.26
CA GLY A 73 6.06 -12.42 -15.24
C GLY A 73 6.49 -12.98 -13.89
N GLY A 74 6.51 -12.16 -12.86
CA GLY A 74 6.86 -12.62 -11.51
C GLY A 74 5.80 -13.55 -10.92
N LYS A 75 6.12 -14.11 -9.76
CA LYS A 75 5.20 -14.99 -9.06
C LYS A 75 4.00 -14.19 -8.56
N GLU A 76 2.86 -14.89 -8.43
CA GLU A 76 1.68 -14.27 -7.84
C GLU A 76 2.01 -13.65 -6.48
N VAL A 77 1.57 -12.42 -6.30
CA VAL A 77 1.70 -11.73 -5.01
C VAL A 77 0.42 -12.00 -4.23
N LYS A 78 0.57 -12.60 -3.08
CA LYS A 78 -0.57 -12.94 -2.22
C LYS A 78 -0.65 -12.00 -1.05
N ASN A 79 -1.89 -11.67 -0.68
CA ASN A 79 -2.16 -10.88 0.53
C ASN A 79 -1.43 -9.54 0.54
N HIS A 80 -1.42 -8.87 -0.61
CA HIS A 80 -0.82 -7.54 -0.70
C HIS A 80 -1.67 -6.53 0.09
N LYS A 81 -1.07 -5.86 1.01
CA LYS A 81 -1.70 -4.84 1.86
C LYS A 81 -1.07 -3.49 1.52
N TYR A 82 -1.73 -2.55 1.02
CA TYR A 82 -3.15 -2.46 0.61
C TYR A 82 -3.24 -1.64 -0.65
N VAL A 83 -4.39 -1.71 -1.31
CA VAL A 83 -4.78 -0.74 -2.33
C VAL A 83 -6.12 -0.14 -1.92
N VAL A 84 -6.47 0.99 -2.52
CA VAL A 84 -7.76 1.64 -2.23
C VAL A 84 -8.67 1.53 -3.46
N LYS A 85 -9.94 1.86 -3.27
CA LYS A 85 -10.96 1.69 -4.32
C LYS A 85 -10.56 2.33 -5.65
N SER A 86 -10.03 3.55 -5.61
CA SER A 86 -9.68 4.27 -6.84
C SER A 86 -8.53 3.61 -7.59
N GLU A 87 -7.83 2.68 -6.96
CA GLU A 87 -6.70 1.98 -7.56
C GLU A 87 -7.09 0.62 -8.15
N LEU A 88 -8.38 0.30 -8.14
CA LEU A 88 -8.90 -0.96 -8.65
C LEU A 88 -10.04 -0.72 -9.63
N THR A 89 -10.11 -1.56 -10.66
CA THR A 89 -11.27 -1.62 -11.53
C THR A 89 -11.89 -2.99 -11.38
N ALA A 90 -13.15 -3.04 -10.96
CA ALA A 90 -13.88 -4.31 -10.86
C ALA A 90 -14.21 -4.82 -12.26
N ASP A 91 -13.96 -6.11 -12.48
CA ASP A 91 -14.13 -6.69 -13.82
C ASP A 91 -15.59 -6.87 -14.21
N ASN A 92 -16.53 -6.82 -13.27
CA ASN A 92 -17.93 -7.11 -13.54
C ASN A 92 -18.92 -6.05 -13.09
N ASN A 93 -18.50 -4.87 -12.75
CA ASN A 93 -19.38 -3.76 -12.31
C ASN A 93 -20.24 -4.02 -11.08
N LYS A 94 -19.95 -5.08 -10.33
CA LYS A 94 -20.73 -5.42 -9.14
C LYS A 94 -20.15 -4.83 -7.87
N GLY A 95 -19.25 -3.90 -8.01
CA GLY A 95 -18.55 -3.30 -6.86
C GLY A 95 -17.43 -4.17 -6.37
N LEU A 96 -16.79 -3.71 -5.31
CA LEU A 96 -15.60 -4.37 -4.75
C LEU A 96 -15.97 -5.05 -3.45
N LYS A 97 -15.84 -6.36 -3.42
CA LYS A 97 -16.05 -7.16 -2.22
C LYS A 97 -15.13 -8.36 -2.25
N LYS A 98 -15.06 -9.08 -1.15
CA LYS A 98 -14.24 -10.29 -1.09
C LYS A 98 -14.58 -11.20 -2.26
N GLY A 99 -13.59 -11.65 -2.99
CA GLY A 99 -13.76 -12.51 -4.14
C GLY A 99 -13.88 -11.80 -5.47
N SER A 100 -14.05 -10.47 -5.48
CA SER A 100 -14.18 -9.71 -6.73
C SER A 100 -12.90 -9.81 -7.55
N LYS A 101 -13.07 -10.07 -8.85
CA LYS A 101 -11.95 -10.00 -9.80
C LYS A 101 -11.73 -8.55 -10.18
N VAL A 102 -10.47 -8.14 -10.22
CA VAL A 102 -10.11 -6.74 -10.44
C VAL A 102 -8.91 -6.62 -11.37
N THR A 103 -8.80 -5.43 -11.96
CA THR A 103 -7.57 -5.00 -12.62
C THR A 103 -6.96 -3.91 -11.75
N VAL A 104 -5.68 -4.02 -11.48
CA VAL A 104 -4.98 -3.10 -10.58
C VAL A 104 -4.54 -1.89 -11.37
N LYS A 105 -4.90 -0.70 -10.88
CA LYS A 105 -4.44 0.57 -11.45
C LYS A 105 -3.30 1.17 -10.63
N ALA A 106 -3.12 0.68 -9.40
CA ALA A 106 -2.05 1.14 -8.52
C ALA A 106 -0.70 0.78 -9.09
N ASP A 107 0.29 1.57 -8.76
CA ASP A 107 1.66 1.37 -9.22
C ASP A 107 2.63 1.55 -8.05
N HIS A 108 2.35 0.85 -6.93
CA HIS A 108 3.16 0.94 -5.72
C HIS A 108 4.48 0.20 -5.86
N MET A 109 4.53 -0.74 -6.78
CA MET A 109 5.72 -1.58 -6.99
C MET A 109 5.73 -2.10 -8.42
N ASP A 110 6.87 -2.57 -8.86
CA ASP A 110 7.02 -3.07 -10.23
C ASP A 110 6.07 -4.23 -10.50
N GLY A 111 5.47 -4.21 -11.68
CA GLY A 111 4.58 -5.28 -12.13
C GLY A 111 3.15 -5.19 -11.60
N MET A 112 2.84 -4.17 -10.81
CA MET A 112 1.51 -4.04 -10.23
C MET A 112 0.50 -3.41 -11.18
N LYS A 113 0.86 -2.32 -11.84
CA LYS A 113 -0.07 -1.60 -12.70
C LYS A 113 -0.51 -2.45 -13.88
N GLY A 114 -1.81 -2.59 -14.06
CA GLY A 114 -2.40 -3.41 -15.12
C GLY A 114 -2.53 -4.88 -14.76
N ALA A 115 -2.09 -5.29 -13.58
CA ALA A 115 -2.16 -6.69 -13.17
C ALA A 115 -3.60 -7.11 -12.91
N LYS A 116 -3.89 -8.37 -13.18
CA LYS A 116 -5.16 -8.97 -12.82
C LYS A 116 -5.06 -9.55 -11.42
N GLY A 117 -6.10 -9.35 -10.64
CA GLY A 117 -6.08 -9.80 -9.26
C GLY A 117 -7.47 -10.10 -8.73
N LYS A 118 -7.50 -10.34 -7.44
CA LYS A 118 -8.71 -10.72 -6.73
C LYS A 118 -8.69 -10.10 -5.35
N VAL A 119 -9.83 -9.57 -4.92
CA VAL A 119 -9.96 -9.01 -3.57
C VAL A 119 -10.03 -10.16 -2.57
N VAL A 120 -9.15 -10.12 -1.59
CA VAL A 120 -9.11 -11.11 -0.50
C VAL A 120 -9.87 -10.59 0.70
N LYS A 121 -9.74 -9.29 0.99
CA LYS A 121 -10.32 -8.72 2.20
C LYS A 121 -10.55 -7.23 1.99
N CYS A 122 -11.63 -6.72 2.58
CA CYS A 122 -11.93 -5.29 2.60
C CYS A 122 -11.88 -4.82 4.05
N ILE A 123 -11.18 -3.72 4.30
CA ILE A 123 -11.03 -3.15 5.64
C ILE A 123 -11.52 -1.72 5.58
N SER A 124 -12.30 -1.32 6.58
CA SER A 124 -12.78 0.06 6.68
C SER A 124 -11.60 1.02 6.86
N GLY A 125 -11.70 2.19 6.20
CA GLY A 125 -10.72 3.25 6.37
C GLY A 125 -10.77 3.87 7.74
N PRO A 126 -10.03 4.97 7.93
CA PRO A 126 -9.31 5.70 6.90
C PRO A 126 -8.06 4.98 6.43
N ALA A 127 -7.60 5.36 5.24
CA ALA A 127 -6.35 4.88 4.67
C ALA A 127 -5.27 5.94 4.91
N TYR A 128 -4.13 5.51 5.43
CA TYR A 128 -3.04 6.44 5.79
C TYR A 128 -1.86 6.30 4.85
N ALA A 129 -1.30 7.45 4.46
CA ALA A 129 -0.01 7.52 3.81
C ALA A 129 1.01 8.02 4.83
N VAL A 130 2.19 7.42 4.86
CA VAL A 130 3.22 7.79 5.83
C VAL A 130 4.58 7.87 5.15
N THR A 131 5.46 8.68 5.72
CA THR A 131 6.86 8.73 5.33
C THR A 131 7.67 8.17 6.49
N PHE A 132 8.52 7.19 6.21
CA PHE A 132 9.31 6.54 7.26
C PHE A 132 10.67 6.09 6.73
N THR A 133 11.62 5.97 7.65
CA THR A 133 12.91 5.34 7.37
C THR A 133 12.91 3.96 7.99
N PRO A 134 13.26 2.92 7.24
CA PRO A 134 13.27 1.56 7.79
C PRO A 134 14.16 1.43 9.01
N THR A 135 13.75 0.61 9.97
CA THR A 135 14.57 0.36 11.16
C THR A 135 15.89 -0.30 10.83
N THR A 136 15.95 -0.97 9.67
CA THR A 136 17.17 -1.61 9.19
C THR A 136 18.11 -0.63 8.51
N GLY A 137 17.74 0.64 8.41
CA GLY A 137 18.49 1.65 7.69
C GLY A 137 18.10 1.69 6.22
N GLY A 138 18.80 2.48 5.45
CA GLY A 138 18.56 2.59 4.04
C GLY A 138 17.71 3.82 3.68
N GLN A 139 17.20 3.82 2.48
CA GLN A 139 16.51 4.98 1.93
C GLN A 139 15.11 5.14 2.53
N GLU A 140 14.77 6.39 2.80
CA GLU A 140 13.45 6.75 3.28
C GLU A 140 12.37 6.41 2.26
N TYR A 141 11.21 5.96 2.76
CA TYR A 141 10.01 5.78 1.94
C TYR A 141 9.12 7.01 2.12
N VAL A 142 8.95 7.76 1.04
CA VAL A 142 8.14 8.99 1.04
C VAL A 142 6.73 8.65 0.56
N ASN A 143 5.74 9.03 1.35
CA ASN A 143 4.33 8.79 1.05
C ASN A 143 4.04 7.32 0.73
N HIS A 144 4.47 6.43 1.63
CA HIS A 144 4.16 5.01 1.49
C HIS A 144 2.65 4.80 1.57
N LEU A 145 2.08 4.14 0.59
CA LEU A 145 0.65 3.85 0.46
C LEU A 145 0.46 2.35 0.63
N TRP A 146 -0.27 1.84 1.50
CA TRP A 146 -1.24 2.38 2.46
C TRP A 146 -1.10 1.63 3.77
N LEU A 147 -1.50 2.26 4.86
CA LEU A 147 -1.58 1.60 6.16
C LEU A 147 -2.98 1.82 6.73
N SER A 148 -3.47 0.82 7.48
CA SER A 148 -4.72 0.93 8.18
C SER A 148 -4.50 1.57 9.55
N GLN A 149 -5.59 2.04 10.16
CA GLN A 149 -5.48 2.66 11.48
C GLN A 149 -4.95 1.72 12.54
N LYS A 150 -5.33 0.43 12.47
CA LYS A 150 -4.86 -0.56 13.43
C LYS A 150 -3.38 -0.85 13.34
N GLU A 151 -2.76 -0.48 12.24
CA GLU A 151 -1.34 -0.73 12.00
C GLU A 151 -0.45 0.40 12.50
N LEU A 152 -1.05 1.44 13.07
CA LEU A 152 -0.33 2.60 13.58
C LEU A 152 -0.64 2.78 15.06
N GLU A 153 0.32 3.33 15.79
CA GLU A 153 0.10 3.73 17.17
C GLU A 153 0.76 5.07 17.42
N LYS A 154 0.30 5.75 18.44
CA LYS A 154 0.85 7.06 18.79
C LYS A 154 2.32 6.90 19.16
N ALA A 155 3.13 7.78 18.60
CA ALA A 155 4.57 7.79 18.89
C ALA A 155 4.86 8.21 20.31
#